data_a2f1320ec192e8786817aecef7f431bb
#
_entry.id   a2f1320ec192e8786817aecef7f431bb
#
_cell.length_a   1.000
_cell.length_b   1.000
_cell.length_c   1.000
_cell.angle_alpha   90.00
_cell.angle_beta   90.00
_cell.angle_gamma   90.00
#
_symmetry.space_group_name_H-M   'P 1'
#
loop_
_entity.id
_entity.type
_entity.pdbx_description
1 polymer ?
#
loop_
_entity_poly.entity_id
_entity_poly.type
_entity_poly.pdbx_seq_one_letter_code
_entity_poly.pdbx_strand_id
1 'polypeptide(L)'
;MTEAQVSFPVTNKPLTAGQWNSVTLGIGNGSMDQGISNYYLTFDNTTDSVTIAPPSAFPRYAHMIVGGFYHRLYESVVLQLPPVKEKTRYFIVACMDPAKAATNPVELQVLKGTLDRTGGKQYVIITTVDREPNKVLTDSVIRRTMPRLAPSIEVENYDALPEPDDFMIGTKVHVVSNSCTYRSAITQSGKREWVQIHGTSTHDLQPMPGWAARSSTGGKMMVTPMSDGWKCEYHGQFIRKAYAFTIGDEWLNVGTFIPEKFRTVDWIDQQIAGTYFDGWKGAIPIYYQVDFQAGILYARMERGRSVDLGLDSALNIDVTWCAKRERTAW
;
A
#
# COMPACT_ATOMS: atom_id res chain seq x y z
N MET A 1 20.72 32.27 -30.29
CA MET A 1 19.64 32.62 -29.34
C MET A 1 19.29 31.41 -28.57
N THR A 2 19.52 31.42 -27.27
CA THR A 2 19.03 30.38 -26.36
C THR A 2 17.54 30.53 -26.25
N GLU A 3 16.77 29.51 -26.65
CA GLU A 3 15.32 29.50 -26.45
C GLU A 3 15.03 29.67 -24.95
N ALA A 4 14.20 30.64 -24.58
CA ALA A 4 13.84 30.94 -23.20
C ALA A 4 13.00 29.79 -22.57
N GLN A 5 12.39 28.95 -23.40
CA GLN A 5 11.58 27.79 -23.00
C GLN A 5 11.76 26.65 -24.00
N VAL A 6 11.88 25.42 -23.47
CA VAL A 6 11.98 24.18 -24.27
C VAL A 6 11.00 23.19 -23.73
N SER A 7 10.15 22.64 -24.60
CA SER A 7 9.26 21.51 -24.28
C SER A 7 9.62 20.32 -25.15
N PHE A 8 9.53 19.12 -24.59
CA PHE A 8 9.78 17.85 -25.30
C PHE A 8 8.88 16.73 -24.77
N PRO A 9 8.55 15.67 -25.55
CA PRO A 9 8.95 15.51 -26.96
C PRO A 9 8.23 16.45 -27.93
N VAL A 10 8.92 16.80 -29.02
CA VAL A 10 8.33 17.55 -30.13
C VAL A 10 8.24 16.62 -31.34
N THR A 11 7.13 16.63 -32.04
CA THR A 11 6.92 15.80 -33.24
C THR A 11 8.04 16.03 -34.26
N ASN A 12 8.59 14.93 -34.78
CA ASN A 12 9.71 14.89 -35.74
C ASN A 12 11.05 15.48 -35.24
N LYS A 13 11.21 15.71 -33.94
CA LYS A 13 12.51 16.04 -33.36
C LYS A 13 12.96 14.91 -32.43
N PRO A 14 14.15 14.31 -32.67
CA PRO A 14 14.67 13.29 -31.75
C PRO A 14 15.03 13.91 -30.40
N LEU A 15 14.74 13.19 -29.32
CA LEU A 15 15.23 13.55 -28.00
C LEU A 15 16.74 13.29 -27.92
N THR A 16 17.48 14.27 -27.41
CA THR A 16 18.90 14.05 -27.08
C THR A 16 18.99 13.18 -25.82
N ALA A 17 20.12 12.45 -25.69
CA ALA A 17 20.38 11.65 -24.49
C ALA A 17 20.33 12.52 -23.21
N GLY A 18 20.81 13.77 -23.28
CA GLY A 18 20.77 14.70 -22.14
C GLY A 18 19.35 15.12 -21.75
N GLN A 19 18.48 15.38 -22.73
CA GLN A 19 17.07 15.70 -22.46
C GLN A 19 16.33 14.51 -21.84
N TRP A 20 16.53 13.31 -22.40
CA TRP A 20 15.94 12.09 -21.84
C TRP A 20 16.45 11.84 -20.42
N ASN A 21 17.76 11.91 -20.22
CA ASN A 21 18.37 11.66 -18.92
C ASN A 21 17.87 12.64 -17.85
N SER A 22 17.64 13.90 -18.18
CA SER A 22 17.10 14.90 -17.23
C SER A 22 15.69 14.55 -16.73
N VAL A 23 14.87 13.92 -17.57
CA VAL A 23 13.54 13.44 -17.17
C VAL A 23 13.63 12.20 -16.27
N THR A 24 14.46 11.25 -16.64
CA THR A 24 14.51 9.93 -16.00
C THR A 24 15.32 9.90 -14.71
N LEU A 25 16.29 10.81 -14.53
CA LEU A 25 17.05 10.95 -13.27
C LEU A 25 16.13 11.23 -12.07
N GLY A 26 15.10 12.04 -12.27
CA GLY A 26 14.11 12.35 -11.23
C GLY A 26 13.25 11.16 -10.80
N ILE A 27 13.18 10.12 -11.64
CA ILE A 27 12.38 8.91 -11.37
C ILE A 27 13.14 7.92 -10.47
N GLY A 28 14.48 7.93 -10.53
CA GLY A 28 15.35 7.04 -9.76
C GLY A 28 15.73 5.75 -10.51
N ASN A 29 16.40 4.85 -9.80
CA ASN A 29 16.91 3.58 -10.34
C ASN A 29 15.99 2.41 -9.94
N GLY A 30 15.56 1.59 -10.89
CA GLY A 30 14.78 0.39 -10.60
C GLY A 30 13.93 -0.08 -11.77
N SER A 31 13.22 -1.18 -11.55
CA SER A 31 12.26 -1.74 -12.49
C SER A 31 10.98 -0.90 -12.53
N MET A 32 10.47 -0.66 -13.73
CA MET A 32 9.17 0.00 -13.96
C MET A 32 8.04 -1.03 -14.04
N ASP A 33 8.06 -2.01 -13.16
CA ASP A 33 7.16 -3.15 -13.13
C ASP A 33 5.76 -2.77 -12.62
N GLN A 34 4.74 -3.14 -13.35
CA GLN A 34 3.33 -2.94 -13.00
C GLN A 34 2.75 -4.09 -12.15
N GLY A 35 3.57 -4.77 -11.34
CA GLY A 35 3.12 -5.83 -10.43
C GLY A 35 3.47 -7.24 -10.87
N ILE A 36 3.91 -7.45 -12.12
CA ILE A 36 4.43 -8.71 -12.63
C ILE A 36 5.96 -8.63 -12.67
N SER A 37 6.64 -9.73 -12.39
CA SER A 37 8.10 -9.76 -12.43
C SER A 37 8.60 -9.44 -13.84
N ASN A 38 9.27 -8.30 -14.00
CA ASN A 38 9.80 -7.84 -15.28
C ASN A 38 10.97 -8.68 -15.78
N TYR A 39 11.84 -9.13 -14.87
CA TYR A 39 13.03 -9.90 -15.19
C TYR A 39 12.89 -11.27 -14.54
N TYR A 40 12.42 -12.26 -15.33
CA TYR A 40 12.29 -13.63 -14.86
C TYR A 40 13.66 -14.28 -14.79
N LEU A 41 13.92 -14.97 -13.69
CA LEU A 41 15.19 -15.67 -13.45
C LEU A 41 14.95 -17.16 -13.42
N THR A 42 15.68 -17.88 -14.27
CA THR A 42 15.75 -19.34 -14.26
C THR A 42 17.21 -19.76 -14.09
N PHE A 43 17.48 -20.64 -13.13
CA PHE A 43 18.80 -21.14 -12.82
C PHE A 43 18.97 -22.55 -13.39
N ASP A 44 20.11 -22.79 -14.07
CA ASP A 44 20.45 -24.07 -14.64
C ASP A 44 21.71 -24.64 -13.94
N ASN A 45 21.55 -25.79 -13.31
CA ASN A 45 22.64 -26.50 -12.63
C ASN A 45 23.64 -27.16 -13.59
N THR A 46 23.19 -27.49 -14.80
CA THR A 46 24.02 -28.20 -15.82
C THR A 46 25.05 -27.27 -16.40
N THR A 47 24.66 -26.04 -16.65
CA THR A 47 25.52 -25.03 -17.28
C THR A 47 26.04 -23.99 -16.28
N ASP A 48 25.68 -24.12 -14.99
CA ASP A 48 26.02 -23.14 -13.94
C ASP A 48 25.68 -21.70 -14.37
N SER A 49 24.48 -21.51 -14.88
CA SER A 49 24.05 -20.22 -15.44
C SER A 49 22.71 -19.75 -14.91
N VAL A 50 22.46 -18.46 -15.09
CA VAL A 50 21.14 -17.85 -14.92
C VAL A 50 20.66 -17.31 -16.25
N THR A 51 19.46 -17.65 -16.64
CA THR A 51 18.75 -17.02 -17.75
C THR A 51 17.87 -15.90 -17.20
N ILE A 52 18.04 -14.69 -17.73
CA ILE A 52 17.19 -13.54 -17.45
C ILE A 52 16.28 -13.35 -18.64
N ALA A 53 14.98 -13.53 -18.46
CA ALA A 53 13.98 -13.47 -19.54
C ALA A 53 12.99 -12.32 -19.35
N PRO A 54 12.50 -11.71 -20.45
CA PRO A 54 11.37 -10.80 -20.41
C PRO A 54 10.07 -11.56 -20.11
N PRO A 55 8.97 -10.86 -19.72
CA PRO A 55 7.66 -11.47 -19.58
C PRO A 55 7.15 -11.99 -20.92
N SER A 56 6.46 -13.14 -20.90
CA SER A 56 5.80 -13.72 -22.09
C SER A 56 4.50 -12.97 -22.46
N ALA A 57 3.85 -12.34 -21.47
CA ALA A 57 2.67 -11.52 -21.68
C ALA A 57 3.03 -10.10 -22.14
N PHE A 58 2.08 -9.40 -22.73
CA PHE A 58 2.23 -7.97 -23.07
C PHE A 58 2.67 -7.15 -21.83
N PRO A 59 3.69 -6.29 -21.95
CA PRO A 59 4.31 -5.72 -23.17
C PRO A 59 5.43 -6.57 -23.81
N ARG A 60 5.72 -7.80 -23.39
CA ARG A 60 6.74 -8.72 -23.92
C ARG A 60 8.18 -8.20 -23.86
N TYR A 61 8.46 -7.27 -22.99
CA TYR A 61 9.81 -6.81 -22.66
C TYR A 61 9.89 -6.47 -21.18
N ALA A 62 11.04 -6.73 -20.57
CA ALA A 62 11.35 -6.22 -19.27
C ALA A 62 11.99 -4.84 -19.39
N HIS A 63 11.77 -3.95 -18.40
CA HIS A 63 12.30 -2.61 -18.47
C HIS A 63 12.64 -2.01 -17.10
N MET A 64 13.68 -1.18 -17.07
CA MET A 64 14.13 -0.47 -15.88
C MET A 64 14.83 0.85 -16.24
N ILE A 65 15.03 1.67 -15.23
CA ILE A 65 15.90 2.85 -15.30
C ILE A 65 17.15 2.57 -14.47
N VAL A 66 18.31 2.83 -15.04
CA VAL A 66 19.61 2.71 -14.36
C VAL A 66 20.45 3.95 -14.70
N GLY A 67 20.78 4.76 -13.70
CA GLY A 67 21.58 5.99 -13.89
C GLY A 67 20.96 6.96 -14.88
N GLY A 68 19.64 7.05 -14.93
CA GLY A 68 18.90 7.89 -15.87
C GLY A 68 18.72 7.31 -17.27
N PHE A 69 19.30 6.14 -17.57
CA PHE A 69 19.10 5.47 -18.85
C PHE A 69 17.98 4.43 -18.77
N TYR A 70 17.11 4.44 -19.78
CA TYR A 70 16.03 3.49 -19.90
C TYR A 70 16.51 2.23 -20.64
N HIS A 71 16.46 1.09 -19.95
CA HIS A 71 16.86 -0.20 -20.47
C HIS A 71 15.65 -1.07 -20.78
N ARG A 72 15.66 -1.76 -21.91
CA ARG A 72 14.68 -2.79 -22.30
C ARG A 72 15.36 -4.10 -22.60
N LEU A 73 14.77 -5.18 -22.11
CA LEU A 73 15.15 -6.55 -22.42
C LEU A 73 14.04 -7.18 -23.25
N TYR A 74 14.31 -7.45 -24.51
CA TYR A 74 13.36 -8.08 -25.45
C TYR A 74 13.56 -9.58 -25.57
N GLU A 75 14.78 -10.05 -25.36
CA GLU A 75 15.18 -11.44 -25.49
C GLU A 75 15.90 -11.91 -24.23
N SER A 76 15.94 -13.22 -24.02
CA SER A 76 16.61 -13.80 -22.87
C SER A 76 18.12 -13.62 -22.96
N VAL A 77 18.73 -13.30 -21.84
CA VAL A 77 20.19 -13.21 -21.68
C VAL A 77 20.63 -14.28 -20.70
N VAL A 78 21.65 -15.06 -21.09
CA VAL A 78 22.27 -16.11 -20.25
C VAL A 78 23.56 -15.60 -19.69
N LEU A 79 23.69 -15.65 -18.36
CA LEU A 79 24.88 -15.21 -17.62
C LEU A 79 25.44 -16.37 -16.80
N GLN A 80 26.78 -16.50 -16.79
CA GLN A 80 27.48 -17.59 -16.10
C GLN A 80 27.70 -17.27 -14.62
N LEU A 81 27.42 -18.25 -13.75
CA LEU A 81 27.72 -18.23 -12.32
C LEU A 81 28.63 -19.42 -11.97
N PRO A 82 29.93 -19.37 -12.27
CA PRO A 82 30.80 -20.53 -12.15
C PRO A 82 30.88 -21.06 -10.72
N PRO A 83 31.20 -22.36 -10.53
CA PRO A 83 31.45 -22.96 -9.24
C PRO A 83 32.51 -22.21 -8.44
N VAL A 84 32.42 -22.28 -7.13
CA VAL A 84 33.30 -21.54 -6.22
C VAL A 84 34.06 -22.50 -5.30
N LYS A 85 35.29 -22.08 -4.90
CA LYS A 85 36.12 -22.83 -3.93
C LYS A 85 35.84 -22.41 -2.48
N GLU A 86 35.27 -21.23 -2.29
CA GLU A 86 34.87 -20.67 -1.01
C GLU A 86 33.53 -19.96 -1.13
N LYS A 87 32.84 -19.76 -0.01
CA LYS A 87 31.55 -19.07 -0.01
C LYS A 87 31.66 -17.70 -0.68
N THR A 88 30.94 -17.52 -1.78
CA THR A 88 31.05 -16.35 -2.63
C THR A 88 29.68 -15.77 -2.94
N ARG A 89 29.56 -14.45 -2.82
CA ARG A 89 28.38 -13.71 -3.27
C ARG A 89 28.54 -13.27 -4.72
N TYR A 90 27.57 -13.60 -5.53
CA TYR A 90 27.39 -13.05 -6.86
C TYR A 90 26.25 -12.04 -6.87
N PHE A 91 26.44 -10.96 -7.61
CA PHE A 91 25.44 -9.94 -7.89
C PHE A 91 25.03 -10.07 -9.36
N ILE A 92 23.76 -10.32 -9.63
CA ILE A 92 23.18 -10.22 -10.95
C ILE A 92 22.58 -8.83 -11.06
N VAL A 93 23.14 -8.03 -11.96
CA VAL A 93 22.88 -6.57 -12.01
C VAL A 93 22.59 -6.08 -13.41
N ALA A 94 21.86 -5.00 -13.52
CA ALA A 94 21.95 -4.09 -14.65
C ALA A 94 22.95 -3.00 -14.29
N CYS A 95 24.03 -2.91 -15.04
CA CYS A 95 25.13 -1.96 -14.86
C CYS A 95 25.05 -0.86 -15.89
N MET A 96 24.91 0.39 -15.45
CA MET A 96 25.10 1.56 -16.29
C MET A 96 26.58 1.98 -16.23
N ASP A 97 27.23 2.03 -17.37
CA ASP A 97 28.60 2.48 -17.55
C ASP A 97 28.63 3.77 -18.39
N PRO A 98 28.99 4.93 -17.79
CA PRO A 98 29.04 6.19 -18.52
C PRO A 98 29.98 6.16 -19.71
N ALA A 99 31.07 5.36 -19.69
CA ALA A 99 31.99 5.22 -20.81
C ALA A 99 31.33 4.61 -22.07
N LYS A 100 30.20 3.91 -21.89
CA LYS A 100 29.43 3.30 -22.98
C LYS A 100 28.19 4.11 -23.37
N ALA A 101 28.06 5.35 -22.90
CA ALA A 101 26.85 6.17 -23.11
C ALA A 101 26.50 6.40 -24.59
N ALA A 102 27.51 6.37 -25.48
CA ALA A 102 27.29 6.54 -26.91
C ALA A 102 26.81 5.27 -27.65
N THR A 103 26.87 4.11 -27.01
CA THR A 103 26.52 2.82 -27.65
C THR A 103 25.41 2.08 -26.89
N ASN A 104 25.77 1.35 -25.86
CA ASN A 104 24.85 0.64 -24.98
C ASN A 104 25.23 0.89 -23.51
N PRO A 105 24.69 1.93 -22.88
CA PRO A 105 25.12 2.33 -21.54
C PRO A 105 24.74 1.33 -20.45
N VAL A 106 23.70 0.50 -20.66
CA VAL A 106 23.20 -0.42 -19.64
C VAL A 106 23.30 -1.86 -20.13
N GLU A 107 24.01 -2.69 -19.37
CA GLU A 107 24.18 -4.12 -19.65
C GLU A 107 23.84 -4.98 -18.44
N LEU A 108 23.29 -6.17 -18.68
CA LEU A 108 23.11 -7.19 -17.65
C LEU A 108 24.43 -7.94 -17.43
N GLN A 109 24.85 -8.04 -16.16
CA GLN A 109 26.14 -8.61 -15.79
C GLN A 109 26.06 -9.43 -14.51
N VAL A 110 27.01 -10.37 -14.35
CA VAL A 110 27.28 -11.04 -13.08
C VAL A 110 28.60 -10.47 -12.52
N LEU A 111 28.55 -10.00 -11.30
CA LEU A 111 29.71 -9.49 -10.58
C LEU A 111 29.97 -10.35 -9.33
N LYS A 112 31.25 -10.67 -9.10
CA LYS A 112 31.69 -11.50 -7.97
C LYS A 112 32.18 -10.61 -6.83
N GLY A 113 31.71 -10.85 -5.62
CA GLY A 113 32.21 -10.22 -4.39
C GLY A 113 31.71 -8.81 -4.15
N THR A 114 32.17 -7.82 -4.89
CA THR A 114 31.84 -6.40 -4.67
C THR A 114 31.39 -5.71 -5.97
N LEU A 115 30.68 -4.59 -5.81
CA LEU A 115 30.27 -3.73 -6.94
C LEU A 115 31.34 -2.62 -7.12
N ASP A 116 32.01 -2.63 -8.26
CA ASP A 116 32.95 -1.57 -8.63
C ASP A 116 32.20 -0.34 -9.15
N ARG A 117 32.22 0.74 -8.39
CA ARG A 117 31.57 2.01 -8.73
C ARG A 117 32.52 3.05 -9.33
N THR A 118 33.74 2.65 -9.68
CA THR A 118 34.68 3.55 -10.33
C THR A 118 34.16 4.01 -11.69
N GLY A 119 34.59 5.18 -12.14
CA GLY A 119 34.13 5.74 -13.41
C GLY A 119 32.67 6.17 -13.44
N GLY A 120 31.99 6.30 -12.28
CA GLY A 120 30.60 6.72 -12.21
C GLY A 120 29.58 5.61 -12.53
N LYS A 121 29.99 4.35 -12.52
CA LYS A 121 29.09 3.20 -12.75
C LYS A 121 27.98 3.15 -11.71
N GLN A 122 26.77 2.85 -12.17
CA GLN A 122 25.59 2.68 -11.34
C GLN A 122 24.95 1.31 -11.57
N TYR A 123 24.32 0.78 -10.55
CA TYR A 123 23.79 -0.58 -10.57
C TYR A 123 22.34 -0.64 -10.06
N VAL A 124 21.55 -1.43 -10.75
CA VAL A 124 20.32 -1.99 -10.18
C VAL A 124 20.57 -3.48 -9.94
N ILE A 125 20.53 -3.88 -8.67
CA ILE A 125 20.68 -5.29 -8.30
C ILE A 125 19.35 -5.99 -8.56
N ILE A 126 19.36 -6.97 -9.47
CA ILE A 126 18.19 -7.79 -9.79
C ILE A 126 18.04 -8.88 -8.74
N THR A 127 19.15 -9.56 -8.43
CA THR A 127 19.21 -10.59 -7.39
C THR A 127 20.64 -10.79 -6.89
N THR A 128 20.78 -11.38 -5.70
CA THR A 128 22.05 -11.87 -5.18
C THR A 128 22.00 -13.38 -5.02
N VAL A 129 23.12 -14.04 -5.29
CA VAL A 129 23.31 -15.49 -5.15
C VAL A 129 24.50 -15.74 -4.25
N ASP A 130 24.26 -16.25 -3.03
CA ASP A 130 25.32 -16.68 -2.12
C ASP A 130 25.64 -18.15 -2.44
N ARG A 131 26.67 -18.40 -3.26
CA ARG A 131 27.11 -19.71 -3.70
C ARG A 131 28.10 -20.31 -2.72
N GLU A 132 27.92 -21.59 -2.39
CA GLU A 132 28.81 -22.35 -1.52
C GLU A 132 29.57 -23.41 -2.30
N PRO A 133 30.79 -23.80 -1.85
CA PRO A 133 31.57 -24.86 -2.48
C PRO A 133 30.78 -26.19 -2.49
N ASN A 134 30.96 -26.95 -3.57
CA ASN A 134 30.38 -28.29 -3.74
C ASN A 134 28.84 -28.37 -3.71
N LYS A 135 28.15 -27.22 -3.82
CA LYS A 135 26.69 -27.18 -3.96
C LYS A 135 26.30 -26.82 -5.39
N VAL A 136 25.21 -27.37 -5.87
CA VAL A 136 24.61 -26.98 -7.15
C VAL A 136 24.02 -25.58 -7.02
N LEU A 137 23.85 -24.92 -8.17
CA LEU A 137 23.45 -23.51 -8.21
C LEU A 137 22.09 -23.26 -7.54
N THR A 138 21.12 -24.16 -7.74
CA THR A 138 19.77 -24.05 -7.14
C THR A 138 19.73 -24.22 -5.62
N ASP A 139 20.76 -24.83 -5.02
CA ASP A 139 20.90 -24.95 -3.55
C ASP A 139 21.53 -23.69 -2.92
N SER A 140 21.89 -22.72 -3.73
CA SER A 140 22.42 -21.45 -3.28
C SER A 140 21.31 -20.58 -2.65
N VAL A 141 21.69 -19.69 -1.72
CA VAL A 141 20.75 -18.71 -1.17
C VAL A 141 20.54 -17.58 -2.19
N ILE A 142 19.37 -17.58 -2.78
CA ILE A 142 18.98 -16.59 -3.81
C ILE A 142 18.08 -15.54 -3.14
N ARG A 143 18.46 -14.24 -3.24
CA ARG A 143 17.68 -13.14 -2.72
C ARG A 143 17.36 -12.15 -3.81
N ARG A 144 16.09 -12.04 -4.16
CA ARG A 144 15.64 -11.03 -5.11
C ARG A 144 15.58 -9.66 -4.41
N THR A 145 16.31 -8.69 -4.94
CA THR A 145 16.49 -7.36 -4.32
C THR A 145 16.17 -6.21 -5.27
N MET A 146 15.70 -6.51 -6.48
CA MET A 146 15.44 -5.49 -7.50
C MET A 146 14.44 -4.45 -7.00
N PRO A 147 14.83 -3.17 -6.89
CA PRO A 147 13.93 -2.10 -6.51
C PRO A 147 12.90 -1.87 -7.60
N ARG A 148 11.66 -1.56 -7.18
CA ARG A 148 10.60 -1.15 -8.09
C ARG A 148 10.46 0.36 -8.03
N LEU A 149 10.37 0.96 -9.21
CA LEU A 149 10.03 2.37 -9.34
C LEU A 149 8.51 2.51 -9.28
N ALA A 150 8.06 3.21 -8.26
CA ALA A 150 6.66 3.61 -8.13
C ALA A 150 6.64 5.15 -8.10
N PRO A 151 6.02 5.81 -9.09
CA PRO A 151 5.87 7.25 -9.07
C PRO A 151 5.23 7.71 -7.75
N SER A 152 5.64 8.87 -7.27
CA SER A 152 5.02 9.52 -6.13
C SER A 152 4.54 10.89 -6.56
N ILE A 153 3.30 11.19 -6.26
CA ILE A 153 2.65 12.48 -6.54
C ILE A 153 2.11 13.06 -5.24
N GLU A 154 1.85 14.34 -5.23
CA GLU A 154 1.29 15.04 -4.09
C GLU A 154 0.02 15.77 -4.52
N VAL A 155 -1.01 15.73 -3.68
CA VAL A 155 -2.27 16.46 -3.88
C VAL A 155 -2.66 17.17 -2.59
N GLU A 156 -3.33 18.30 -2.72
CA GLU A 156 -3.66 19.14 -1.58
C GLU A 156 -4.65 18.46 -0.63
N ASN A 157 -5.69 17.84 -1.16
CA ASN A 157 -6.75 17.21 -0.36
C ASN A 157 -7.22 15.89 -1.00
N TYR A 158 -8.04 15.15 -0.26
CA TYR A 158 -8.54 13.84 -0.68
C TYR A 158 -9.41 13.92 -1.94
N ASP A 159 -10.20 14.99 -2.10
CA ASP A 159 -11.08 15.16 -3.25
C ASP A 159 -10.31 15.48 -4.54
N ALA A 160 -9.03 15.84 -4.42
CA ALA A 160 -8.11 16.04 -5.55
C ALA A 160 -7.37 14.75 -5.97
N LEU A 161 -7.69 13.58 -5.36
CA LEU A 161 -7.13 12.32 -5.81
C LEU A 161 -7.54 12.04 -7.26
N PRO A 162 -6.56 11.81 -8.15
CA PRO A 162 -6.87 11.50 -9.55
C PRO A 162 -7.44 10.08 -9.68
N GLU A 163 -8.01 9.77 -10.84
CA GLU A 163 -8.50 8.41 -11.12
C GLU A 163 -7.38 7.39 -11.04
N PRO A 164 -7.51 6.33 -10.23
CA PRO A 164 -6.43 5.36 -10.04
C PRO A 164 -6.08 4.58 -11.30
N ASP A 165 -7.01 4.48 -12.29
CA ASP A 165 -6.79 3.78 -13.55
C ASP A 165 -5.80 4.51 -14.47
N ASP A 166 -5.60 5.81 -14.29
CA ASP A 166 -4.64 6.61 -15.06
C ASP A 166 -3.19 6.41 -14.60
N PHE A 167 -2.97 5.66 -13.52
CA PHE A 167 -1.66 5.49 -12.92
C PHE A 167 -1.22 4.03 -12.86
N MET A 168 0.08 3.82 -12.84
CA MET A 168 0.66 2.49 -12.65
C MET A 168 0.32 1.93 -11.27
N ILE A 169 0.12 0.61 -11.19
CA ILE A 169 0.01 -0.10 -9.90
C ILE A 169 1.27 0.19 -9.08
N GLY A 170 1.07 0.55 -7.81
CA GLY A 170 2.17 0.90 -6.92
C GLY A 170 2.46 2.40 -6.85
N THR A 171 1.94 3.24 -7.76
CA THR A 171 2.02 4.71 -7.65
C THR A 171 1.52 5.15 -6.29
N LYS A 172 2.28 6.04 -5.65
CA LYS A 172 1.93 6.61 -4.34
C LYS A 172 1.40 8.02 -4.51
N VAL A 173 0.38 8.38 -3.74
CA VAL A 173 -0.15 9.73 -3.63
C VAL A 173 -0.11 10.15 -2.18
N HIS A 174 0.56 11.27 -1.90
CA HIS A 174 0.51 11.91 -0.60
C HIS A 174 -0.55 13.00 -0.61
N VAL A 175 -1.46 12.94 0.35
CA VAL A 175 -2.51 13.95 0.56
C VAL A 175 -2.07 14.87 1.69
N VAL A 176 -1.77 16.14 1.37
CA VAL A 176 -1.17 17.11 2.29
C VAL A 176 -2.11 17.43 3.45
N SER A 177 -3.37 17.69 3.18
CA SER A 177 -4.35 18.16 4.19
C SER A 177 -4.57 17.20 5.37
N ASN A 178 -4.34 15.90 5.17
CA ASN A 178 -4.51 14.88 6.22
C ASN A 178 -3.25 14.06 6.48
N SER A 179 -2.14 14.39 5.82
CA SER A 179 -0.86 13.67 5.90
C SER A 179 -0.98 12.16 5.65
N CYS A 180 -1.96 11.75 4.85
CA CYS A 180 -2.15 10.36 4.46
C CYS A 180 -1.45 10.04 3.15
N THR A 181 -0.94 8.82 3.03
CA THR A 181 -0.39 8.31 1.78
C THR A 181 -1.23 7.14 1.29
N TYR A 182 -1.60 7.21 0.03
CA TYR A 182 -2.35 6.17 -0.69
C TYR A 182 -1.46 5.54 -1.75
N ARG A 183 -1.82 4.32 -2.17
CA ARG A 183 -1.14 3.61 -3.24
C ARG A 183 -2.18 3.02 -4.19
N SER A 184 -1.96 3.15 -5.49
CA SER A 184 -2.75 2.45 -6.51
C SER A 184 -2.54 0.95 -6.41
N ALA A 185 -3.61 0.19 -6.22
CA ALA A 185 -3.59 -1.27 -6.10
C ALA A 185 -4.85 -1.89 -6.71
N ILE A 186 -4.75 -3.17 -7.11
CA ILE A 186 -5.92 -3.94 -7.57
C ILE A 186 -6.53 -4.62 -6.35
N THR A 187 -7.82 -4.43 -6.14
CA THR A 187 -8.61 -5.11 -5.11
C THR A 187 -8.94 -6.55 -5.52
N GLN A 188 -9.48 -7.35 -4.60
CA GLN A 188 -9.92 -8.72 -4.91
C GLN A 188 -11.01 -8.77 -5.99
N SER A 189 -11.80 -7.73 -6.11
CA SER A 189 -12.81 -7.57 -7.17
C SER A 189 -12.22 -7.27 -8.55
N GLY A 190 -10.90 -7.10 -8.66
CA GLY A 190 -10.20 -6.73 -9.89
C GLY A 190 -10.24 -5.23 -10.20
N LYS A 191 -10.85 -4.42 -9.34
CA LYS A 191 -10.94 -2.98 -9.50
C LYS A 191 -9.66 -2.29 -9.02
N ARG A 192 -9.20 -1.27 -9.74
CA ARG A 192 -8.08 -0.45 -9.30
C ARG A 192 -8.59 0.67 -8.38
N GLU A 193 -7.95 0.81 -7.22
CA GLU A 193 -8.35 1.78 -6.20
C GLU A 193 -7.14 2.39 -5.51
N TRP A 194 -7.33 3.59 -4.94
CA TRP A 194 -6.38 4.20 -4.02
C TRP A 194 -6.52 3.58 -2.63
N VAL A 195 -5.52 2.84 -2.22
CA VAL A 195 -5.50 2.14 -0.94
C VAL A 195 -4.58 2.88 0.02
N GLN A 196 -5.12 3.36 1.14
CA GLN A 196 -4.33 4.05 2.17
C GLN A 196 -3.27 3.12 2.74
N ILE A 197 -2.03 3.58 2.80
CA ILE A 197 -0.87 2.81 3.31
C ILE A 197 -0.17 3.49 4.49
N HIS A 198 -0.45 4.77 4.74
CA HIS A 198 0.12 5.52 5.85
C HIS A 198 -0.81 6.66 6.27
N GLY A 199 -0.66 7.11 7.53
CA GLY A 199 -1.46 8.17 8.14
C GLY A 199 -2.75 7.66 8.75
N THR A 200 -3.45 8.53 9.48
CA THR A 200 -4.77 8.26 10.07
C THR A 200 -5.80 9.12 9.35
N SER A 201 -6.81 8.50 8.79
CA SER A 201 -7.92 9.18 8.13
C SER A 201 -9.19 9.10 8.96
N THR A 202 -10.11 10.02 8.71
CA THR A 202 -11.45 9.99 9.30
C THR A 202 -12.47 9.50 8.28
N HIS A 203 -13.38 8.66 8.72
CA HIS A 203 -14.45 8.12 7.89
C HIS A 203 -15.81 8.28 8.58
N ASP A 204 -16.83 8.51 7.77
CA ASP A 204 -18.18 8.58 8.29
C ASP A 204 -18.62 7.22 8.83
N LEU A 205 -19.33 7.25 9.95
CA LEU A 205 -20.04 6.09 10.46
C LEU A 205 -21.26 5.80 9.59
N GLN A 206 -21.73 4.56 9.62
CA GLN A 206 -23.01 4.25 9.01
C GLN A 206 -24.14 4.96 9.79
N PRO A 207 -25.03 5.70 9.11
CA PRO A 207 -26.11 6.40 9.79
C PRO A 207 -27.04 5.42 10.52
N MET A 208 -27.28 5.64 11.81
CA MET A 208 -28.27 4.90 12.59
C MET A 208 -29.58 5.69 12.66
N PRO A 209 -30.71 5.11 12.27
CA PRO A 209 -32.00 5.81 12.32
C PRO A 209 -32.34 6.37 13.71
N GLY A 210 -32.59 7.67 13.77
CA GLY A 210 -32.94 8.35 15.02
C GLY A 210 -31.76 8.65 15.96
N TRP A 211 -30.52 8.47 15.49
CA TRP A 211 -29.32 8.80 16.23
C TRP A 211 -28.39 9.71 15.41
N ALA A 212 -27.71 10.61 16.08
CA ALA A 212 -26.64 11.43 15.49
C ALA A 212 -25.33 11.16 16.21
N ALA A 213 -24.30 10.82 15.46
CA ALA A 213 -22.96 10.63 16.00
C ALA A 213 -22.31 12.00 16.29
N ARG A 214 -21.62 12.11 17.42
CA ARG A 214 -20.83 13.28 17.84
C ARG A 214 -19.53 12.82 18.46
N SER A 215 -18.43 13.38 18.00
CA SER A 215 -17.09 13.12 18.56
C SER A 215 -16.19 14.33 18.34
N SER A 216 -14.97 14.31 18.85
CA SER A 216 -13.93 15.29 18.55
C SER A 216 -13.57 15.35 17.07
N THR A 217 -13.84 14.30 16.33
CA THR A 217 -13.66 14.19 14.87
C THR A 217 -14.94 14.49 14.07
N GLY A 218 -15.90 15.23 14.64
CA GLY A 218 -17.16 15.57 13.97
C GLY A 218 -18.11 14.40 13.77
N GLY A 219 -18.08 13.37 14.65
CA GLY A 219 -18.93 12.19 14.56
C GLY A 219 -18.36 11.10 13.63
N LYS A 220 -17.10 11.22 13.24
CA LYS A 220 -16.40 10.27 12.36
C LYS A 220 -15.54 9.31 13.15
N MET A 221 -15.33 8.12 12.63
CA MET A 221 -14.33 7.19 13.16
C MET A 221 -12.95 7.48 12.58
N MET A 222 -11.92 7.16 13.33
CA MET A 222 -10.52 7.20 12.87
C MET A 222 -10.11 5.84 12.34
N VAL A 223 -9.36 5.84 11.23
CA VAL A 223 -8.87 4.63 10.59
C VAL A 223 -7.38 4.79 10.29
N THR A 224 -6.60 3.86 10.82
CA THR A 224 -5.15 3.79 10.62
C THR A 224 -4.80 2.46 9.94
N PRO A 225 -4.07 2.45 8.80
CA PRO A 225 -3.66 1.21 8.15
C PRO A 225 -2.65 0.46 8.99
N MET A 226 -2.77 -0.87 9.00
CA MET A 226 -1.84 -1.82 9.61
C MET A 226 -1.32 -2.78 8.54
N SER A 227 -0.40 -3.69 8.91
CA SER A 227 0.19 -4.68 7.98
C SER A 227 -0.85 -5.59 7.32
N ASP A 228 -1.90 -5.94 8.06
CA ASP A 228 -2.90 -6.94 7.70
C ASP A 228 -4.34 -6.42 7.73
N GLY A 229 -4.53 -5.11 7.98
CA GLY A 229 -5.86 -4.57 8.10
C GLY A 229 -5.91 -3.08 8.43
N TRP A 230 -6.91 -2.74 9.21
CA TRP A 230 -7.20 -1.41 9.67
C TRP A 230 -7.39 -1.41 11.19
N LYS A 231 -6.70 -0.52 11.91
CA LYS A 231 -7.09 -0.14 13.25
C LYS A 231 -8.17 0.92 13.13
N CYS A 232 -9.35 0.65 13.66
CA CYS A 232 -10.50 1.55 13.66
C CYS A 232 -10.80 1.99 15.09
N GLU A 233 -11.07 3.26 15.29
CA GLU A 233 -11.32 3.85 16.59
C GLU A 233 -12.51 4.81 16.52
N TYR A 234 -13.44 4.69 17.45
CA TYR A 234 -14.50 5.67 17.64
C TYR A 234 -14.62 6.02 19.12
N HIS A 235 -14.44 7.30 19.42
CA HIS A 235 -14.54 7.88 20.75
C HIS A 235 -15.56 9.01 20.70
N GLY A 236 -16.77 8.77 21.17
CA GLY A 236 -17.82 9.77 21.00
C GLY A 236 -19.15 9.41 21.62
N GLN A 237 -20.16 10.04 21.10
CA GLN A 237 -21.54 9.94 21.57
C GLN A 237 -22.47 9.65 20.40
N PHE A 238 -23.49 8.81 20.66
CA PHE A 238 -24.69 8.74 19.84
C PHE A 238 -25.82 9.48 20.56
N ILE A 239 -26.27 10.58 19.97
CA ILE A 239 -27.29 11.45 20.50
C ILE A 239 -28.63 11.07 19.90
N ARG A 240 -29.63 10.83 20.74
CA ARG A 240 -30.99 10.50 20.32
C ARG A 240 -31.65 11.70 19.66
N LYS A 241 -32.18 11.50 18.44
CA LYS A 241 -32.86 12.52 17.63
C LYS A 241 -34.30 12.11 17.24
N ALA A 242 -34.80 11.03 17.82
CA ALA A 242 -36.18 10.55 17.64
C ALA A 242 -36.84 10.39 19.00
N TYR A 243 -38.15 10.01 18.98
CA TYR A 243 -38.92 9.78 20.19
C TYR A 243 -38.29 8.75 21.13
N ALA A 244 -38.82 8.66 22.35
CA ALA A 244 -38.31 7.83 23.43
C ALA A 244 -37.96 6.40 22.97
N PHE A 245 -36.83 5.92 23.47
CA PHE A 245 -36.26 4.60 23.17
C PHE A 245 -35.91 3.96 24.51
N THR A 246 -36.63 2.92 24.89
CA THR A 246 -36.44 2.27 26.17
C THR A 246 -35.38 1.19 26.07
N ILE A 247 -34.36 1.27 26.93
CA ILE A 247 -33.38 0.21 27.14
C ILE A 247 -33.71 -0.50 28.46
N GLY A 248 -33.93 -1.79 28.38
CA GLY A 248 -34.17 -2.69 29.51
C GLY A 248 -32.91 -3.46 29.91
N ASP A 249 -33.12 -4.54 30.64
CA ASP A 249 -32.04 -5.44 31.11
C ASP A 249 -31.65 -6.55 30.09
N GLU A 250 -32.36 -6.61 28.98
CA GLU A 250 -32.00 -7.45 27.82
C GLU A 250 -31.21 -6.65 26.78
N TRP A 251 -30.38 -7.37 25.97
CA TRP A 251 -29.64 -6.76 24.88
C TRP A 251 -30.56 -6.24 23.79
N LEU A 252 -30.62 -4.95 23.62
CA LEU A 252 -31.42 -4.27 22.64
C LEU A 252 -30.55 -3.75 21.50
N ASN A 253 -30.91 -4.03 20.25
CA ASN A 253 -30.26 -3.50 19.06
C ASN A 253 -30.51 -1.99 18.96
N VAL A 254 -29.45 -1.20 19.10
CA VAL A 254 -29.46 0.27 18.95
C VAL A 254 -29.39 0.66 17.48
N GLY A 255 -28.59 -0.05 16.71
CA GLY A 255 -28.42 0.18 15.28
C GLY A 255 -27.07 -0.26 14.74
N THR A 256 -26.97 -0.27 13.43
CA THR A 256 -25.71 -0.56 12.72
C THR A 256 -24.95 0.76 12.51
N PHE A 257 -23.70 0.84 12.99
CA PHE A 257 -22.91 2.07 12.90
C PHE A 257 -21.58 1.90 12.20
N ILE A 258 -21.05 0.67 12.09
CA ILE A 258 -19.78 0.39 11.42
C ILE A 258 -20.02 0.17 9.92
N PRO A 259 -19.39 0.97 9.02
CA PRO A 259 -19.46 0.76 7.59
C PRO A 259 -18.93 -0.62 7.20
N GLU A 260 -19.53 -1.28 6.21
CA GLU A 260 -19.24 -2.66 5.81
C GLU A 260 -17.74 -2.92 5.59
N LYS A 261 -17.06 -2.04 4.89
CA LYS A 261 -15.61 -2.15 4.59
C LYS A 261 -14.69 -2.14 5.82
N PHE A 262 -15.20 -1.74 6.98
CA PHE A 262 -14.45 -1.68 8.24
C PHE A 262 -14.96 -2.69 9.28
N ARG A 263 -15.79 -3.65 8.87
CA ARG A 263 -16.22 -4.76 9.72
C ARG A 263 -15.15 -5.84 9.78
N THR A 264 -15.16 -6.63 10.84
CA THR A 264 -14.27 -7.79 10.95
C THR A 264 -14.86 -8.98 10.19
N VAL A 265 -14.01 -9.92 9.77
CA VAL A 265 -14.47 -11.22 9.23
C VAL A 265 -14.66 -12.27 10.32
N ASP A 266 -14.00 -12.08 11.46
CA ASP A 266 -14.11 -12.97 12.61
C ASP A 266 -15.18 -12.43 13.55
N TRP A 267 -15.95 -13.31 14.15
CA TRP A 267 -16.91 -12.90 15.16
C TRP A 267 -16.18 -12.47 16.42
N ILE A 268 -16.20 -11.17 16.67
CA ILE A 268 -15.61 -10.56 17.87
C ILE A 268 -16.68 -9.66 18.47
N ASP A 269 -17.14 -10.04 19.66
CA ASP A 269 -18.01 -9.20 20.49
C ASP A 269 -17.17 -8.55 21.57
N GLN A 270 -17.28 -7.24 21.70
CA GLN A 270 -16.71 -6.52 22.83
C GLN A 270 -17.83 -6.00 23.72
N GLN A 271 -17.81 -6.39 25.01
CA GLN A 271 -18.64 -5.78 26.02
C GLN A 271 -17.91 -4.62 26.66
N ILE A 272 -18.56 -3.46 26.69
CA ILE A 272 -17.98 -2.21 27.20
C ILE A 272 -18.95 -1.66 28.25
N ALA A 273 -18.41 -1.29 29.41
CA ALA A 273 -19.13 -0.47 30.35
C ALA A 273 -19.08 0.97 29.88
N GLY A 274 -20.21 1.61 29.72
CA GLY A 274 -20.28 3.00 29.30
C GLY A 274 -21.23 3.80 30.19
N THR A 275 -21.53 5.00 29.77
CA THR A 275 -22.49 5.86 30.46
C THR A 275 -23.51 6.40 29.47
N TYR A 276 -24.73 6.45 29.94
CA TYR A 276 -25.79 7.23 29.33
C TYR A 276 -25.84 8.58 30.04
N PHE A 277 -25.98 9.65 29.30
CA PHE A 277 -26.13 10.98 29.80
C PHE A 277 -27.51 11.54 29.44
N ASP A 278 -28.31 11.79 30.46
CA ASP A 278 -29.54 12.59 30.37
C ASP A 278 -29.23 13.93 31.01
N GLY A 279 -29.32 15.01 30.26
CA GLY A 279 -28.92 16.38 30.70
C GLY A 279 -29.46 16.82 32.04
N TRP A 280 -30.49 16.14 32.55
CA TRP A 280 -31.13 16.45 33.86
C TRP A 280 -30.82 15.41 34.94
N LYS A 281 -30.48 14.18 34.62
CA LYS A 281 -30.30 13.06 35.56
C LYS A 281 -28.83 12.66 35.78
N GLY A 282 -27.91 13.26 35.03
CA GLY A 282 -26.49 12.91 35.13
C GLY A 282 -26.11 11.63 34.34
N ALA A 283 -24.94 11.10 34.64
CA ALA A 283 -24.41 9.90 33.98
C ALA A 283 -24.97 8.63 34.67
N ILE A 284 -25.59 7.76 33.90
CA ILE A 284 -26.13 6.47 34.37
C ILE A 284 -25.30 5.36 33.70
N PRO A 285 -24.84 4.35 34.46
CA PRO A 285 -24.13 3.22 33.91
C PRO A 285 -25.00 2.42 32.94
N ILE A 286 -24.43 2.05 31.79
CA ILE A 286 -25.05 1.22 30.78
C ILE A 286 -24.02 0.24 30.26
N TYR A 287 -24.45 -0.94 29.81
CA TYR A 287 -23.58 -1.92 29.17
C TYR A 287 -23.82 -1.88 27.68
N TYR A 288 -22.72 -1.88 26.93
CA TYR A 288 -22.72 -2.00 25.48
C TYR A 288 -22.12 -3.32 25.04
N GLN A 289 -22.62 -3.86 23.95
CA GLN A 289 -22.00 -4.93 23.19
C GLN A 289 -21.89 -4.46 21.74
N VAL A 290 -20.70 -4.58 21.18
CA VAL A 290 -20.46 -4.28 19.76
C VAL A 290 -20.18 -5.58 19.04
N ASP A 291 -21.05 -5.91 18.09
CA ASP A 291 -20.81 -6.95 17.09
C ASP A 291 -20.05 -6.32 15.92
N PHE A 292 -18.75 -6.57 15.84
CA PHE A 292 -17.89 -5.99 14.80
C PHE A 292 -18.08 -6.65 13.44
N GLN A 293 -18.61 -7.86 13.36
CA GLN A 293 -18.91 -8.54 12.11
C GLN A 293 -20.16 -7.96 11.45
N ALA A 294 -21.22 -7.81 12.20
CA ALA A 294 -22.45 -7.18 11.72
C ALA A 294 -22.37 -5.63 11.73
N GLY A 295 -21.45 -5.07 12.51
CA GLY A 295 -21.30 -3.63 12.71
C GLY A 295 -22.40 -3.03 13.61
N ILE A 296 -22.98 -3.82 14.50
CA ILE A 296 -24.16 -3.47 15.30
C ILE A 296 -23.75 -3.10 16.73
N LEU A 297 -24.36 -2.04 17.23
CA LEU A 297 -24.34 -1.67 18.63
C LEU A 297 -25.56 -2.21 19.35
N TYR A 298 -25.33 -2.93 20.43
CA TYR A 298 -26.35 -3.33 21.39
C TYR A 298 -26.15 -2.58 22.71
N ALA A 299 -27.23 -2.36 23.44
CA ALA A 299 -27.19 -1.77 24.76
C ALA A 299 -28.15 -2.47 25.73
N ARG A 300 -27.80 -2.52 27.01
CA ARG A 300 -28.67 -2.97 28.09
C ARG A 300 -28.38 -2.23 29.40
N MET A 301 -29.34 -2.22 30.27
CA MET A 301 -29.20 -1.80 31.66
C MET A 301 -28.78 -2.96 32.57
N GLU A 302 -28.46 -2.64 33.81
CA GLU A 302 -28.35 -3.63 34.87
C GLU A 302 -29.66 -4.40 35.07
N ARG A 303 -29.57 -5.64 35.51
CA ARG A 303 -30.72 -6.52 35.69
C ARG A 303 -31.83 -5.87 36.54
N GLY A 304 -33.06 -5.92 36.03
CA GLY A 304 -34.23 -5.31 36.68
C GLY A 304 -34.33 -3.80 36.58
N ARG A 305 -33.47 -3.16 35.74
CA ARG A 305 -33.55 -1.73 35.49
C ARG A 305 -33.93 -1.45 34.03
N SER A 306 -34.56 -0.31 33.82
CA SER A 306 -34.81 0.22 32.48
C SER A 306 -34.64 1.73 32.47
N VAL A 307 -34.35 2.30 31.31
CA VAL A 307 -34.27 3.72 31.08
C VAL A 307 -34.90 4.13 29.78
N ASP A 308 -35.70 5.20 29.82
CA ASP A 308 -36.23 5.82 28.62
C ASP A 308 -35.31 6.93 28.16
N LEU A 309 -34.75 6.75 26.98
CA LEU A 309 -33.90 7.75 26.34
C LEU A 309 -34.78 8.75 25.60
N GLY A 310 -34.88 9.94 26.13
CA GLY A 310 -35.58 11.06 25.49
C GLY A 310 -34.73 11.69 24.37
N LEU A 311 -35.29 12.72 23.73
CA LEU A 311 -34.56 13.57 22.80
C LEU A 311 -33.30 14.13 23.47
N ASP A 312 -32.20 14.19 22.71
CA ASP A 312 -30.87 14.67 23.12
C ASP A 312 -30.19 13.85 24.23
N SER A 313 -30.75 12.72 24.62
CA SER A 313 -30.03 11.74 25.44
C SER A 313 -28.83 11.17 24.66
N ALA A 314 -27.72 10.98 25.36
CA ALA A 314 -26.48 10.54 24.70
C ALA A 314 -25.97 9.21 25.27
N LEU A 315 -25.64 8.28 24.36
CA LEU A 315 -24.86 7.08 24.66
C LEU A 315 -23.38 7.37 24.42
N ASN A 316 -22.57 7.31 25.47
CA ASN A 316 -21.11 7.49 25.33
C ASN A 316 -20.47 6.16 24.99
N ILE A 317 -19.70 6.15 23.91
CA ILE A 317 -19.03 4.95 23.40
C ILE A 317 -17.56 5.26 23.16
N ASP A 318 -16.72 4.33 23.60
CA ASP A 318 -15.29 4.32 23.38
C ASP A 318 -14.91 2.92 22.91
N VAL A 319 -14.60 2.76 21.63
CA VAL A 319 -14.36 1.46 21.03
C VAL A 319 -13.23 1.49 20.02
N THR A 320 -12.39 0.45 20.08
CA THR A 320 -11.31 0.20 19.13
C THR A 320 -11.40 -1.23 18.61
N TRP A 321 -11.26 -1.41 17.31
CA TRP A 321 -11.24 -2.74 16.68
C TRP A 321 -10.28 -2.80 15.51
N CYS A 322 -9.98 -4.03 15.07
CA CYS A 322 -9.18 -4.28 13.87
C CYS A 322 -10.06 -4.90 12.80
N ALA A 323 -10.17 -4.24 11.65
CA ALA A 323 -10.83 -4.76 10.47
C ALA A 323 -9.79 -5.36 9.52
N LYS A 324 -10.02 -6.56 8.97
CA LYS A 324 -9.14 -7.14 7.97
C LYS A 324 -9.24 -6.35 6.67
N ARG A 325 -8.10 -6.11 6.07
CA ARG A 325 -8.01 -5.48 4.75
C ARG A 325 -8.26 -6.53 3.68
N GLU A 326 -9.03 -6.19 2.64
CA GLU A 326 -9.02 -6.99 1.42
C GLU A 326 -7.58 -7.13 0.91
N ARG A 327 -7.19 -8.35 0.55
CA ARG A 327 -5.88 -8.58 -0.06
C ARG A 327 -5.83 -7.85 -1.39
N THR A 328 -4.92 -6.89 -1.51
CA THR A 328 -4.64 -6.23 -2.78
C THR A 328 -3.58 -7.04 -3.53
N ALA A 329 -3.80 -7.28 -4.82
CA ALA A 329 -2.78 -7.83 -5.69
C ALA A 329 -1.65 -6.79 -5.87
N TRP A 330 -0.42 -7.25 -5.78
CA TRP A 330 0.80 -6.45 -5.92
C TRP A 330 1.40 -6.66 -7.30
#